data_84e7a833ad2fb8265197b1aa6064ac1c
#
_entry.id   84e7a833ad2fb8265197b1aa6064ac1c
#
_cell.length_a   1.000
_cell.length_b   1.000
_cell.length_c   1.000
_cell.angle_alpha   90.00
_cell.angle_beta   90.00
_cell.angle_gamma   90.00
#
_symmetry.space_group_name_H-M   'P 1'
#
loop_
_entity.id
_entity.type
_entity.pdbx_description
1 polymer ?
#
loop_
_entity_poly.entity_id
_entity_poly.type
_entity_poly.pdbx_seq_one_letter_code
_entity_poly.pdbx_strand_id
1 'polypeptide(L)'
;AIDMRFTVAMLKINTDLERIGDFAENLARFALKLDGCPVDATLLAQTRLKEMADAVLEMLDTARQALTTEDRAKADSLFEKDNKVDEINAAATNTLAAHIESHPESAAFCLDFKGVFLRLERAGDHITNLAEEIVFYIDAVVLKHSADKGNTAQAVMRKAQEQGQ
;
A
#
# COMPACT_ATOMS: atom_id res chain seq x y z
N ALA A 1 -20.11 -3.04 18.29
CA ALA A 1 -20.09 -3.18 16.81
C ALA A 1 -18.83 -2.55 16.20
N ILE A 2 -18.42 -1.35 16.60
CA ILE A 2 -17.22 -0.67 16.07
C ILE A 2 -15.94 -1.35 16.53
N ASP A 3 -15.82 -1.66 17.82
CA ASP A 3 -14.65 -2.34 18.37
C ASP A 3 -14.39 -3.66 17.64
N MET A 4 -15.45 -4.36 17.23
CA MET A 4 -15.33 -5.59 16.44
C MET A 4 -14.82 -5.31 15.01
N ARG A 5 -15.30 -4.25 14.35
CA ARG A 5 -14.80 -3.86 13.02
C ARG A 5 -13.36 -3.42 13.05
N PHE A 6 -13.00 -2.61 14.04
CA PHE A 6 -11.60 -2.24 14.30
C PHE A 6 -10.72 -3.47 14.48
N THR A 7 -11.13 -4.40 15.34
CA THR A 7 -10.36 -5.62 15.58
C THR A 7 -10.18 -6.44 14.30
N VAL A 8 -11.24 -6.61 13.50
CA VAL A 8 -11.17 -7.35 12.23
C VAL A 8 -10.28 -6.64 11.23
N ALA A 9 -10.41 -5.32 11.07
CA ALA A 9 -9.55 -4.52 10.20
C ALA A 9 -8.08 -4.65 10.63
N MET A 10 -7.78 -4.53 11.93
CA MET A 10 -6.41 -4.65 12.45
C MET A 10 -5.80 -6.05 12.23
N LEU A 11 -6.59 -7.12 12.31
CA LEU A 11 -6.11 -8.47 12.01
C LEU A 11 -5.70 -8.62 10.54
N LYS A 12 -6.49 -8.06 9.62
CA LYS A 12 -6.17 -8.09 8.19
C LYS A 12 -4.97 -7.20 7.87
N ILE A 13 -4.95 -5.96 8.38
CA ILE A 13 -3.82 -5.04 8.27
C ILE A 13 -2.52 -5.71 8.75
N ASN A 14 -2.55 -6.41 9.88
CA ASN A 14 -1.38 -7.12 10.39
C ASN A 14 -0.88 -8.20 9.41
N THR A 15 -1.80 -8.93 8.78
CA THR A 15 -1.44 -9.95 7.78
C THR A 15 -0.77 -9.32 6.55
N ASP A 16 -1.31 -8.21 6.05
CA ASP A 16 -0.72 -7.50 4.91
C ASP A 16 0.65 -6.89 5.25
N LEU A 17 0.81 -6.34 6.47
CA LEU A 17 2.11 -5.84 6.94
C LEU A 17 3.15 -6.95 7.08
N GLU A 18 2.77 -8.15 7.51
CA GLU A 18 3.65 -9.32 7.54
C GLU A 18 4.14 -9.66 6.12
N ARG A 19 3.24 -9.68 5.13
CA ARG A 19 3.60 -9.91 3.72
C ARG A 19 4.55 -8.86 3.17
N ILE A 20 4.30 -7.58 3.46
CA ILE A 20 5.20 -6.49 3.07
C ILE A 20 6.59 -6.70 3.70
N GLY A 21 6.66 -7.11 4.96
CA GLY A 21 7.90 -7.48 5.64
C GLY A 21 8.64 -8.63 4.96
N ASP A 22 7.93 -9.70 4.55
CA ASP A 22 8.49 -10.82 3.80
C ASP A 22 9.11 -10.36 2.46
N PHE A 23 8.46 -9.43 1.75
CA PHE A 23 9.02 -8.86 0.52
C PHE A 23 10.27 -8.04 0.79
N ALA A 24 10.28 -7.23 1.84
CA ALA A 24 11.48 -6.46 2.24
C ALA A 24 12.66 -7.38 2.57
N GLU A 25 12.44 -8.48 3.29
CA GLU A 25 13.47 -9.49 3.55
C GLU A 25 14.00 -10.11 2.25
N ASN A 26 13.12 -10.46 1.32
CA ASN A 26 13.51 -11.02 0.03
C ASN A 26 14.33 -10.02 -0.81
N LEU A 27 13.98 -8.73 -0.79
CA LEU A 27 14.75 -7.68 -1.45
C LEU A 27 16.14 -7.53 -0.84
N ALA A 28 16.24 -7.55 0.48
CA ALA A 28 17.53 -7.51 1.18
C ALA A 28 18.41 -8.72 0.85
N ARG A 29 17.85 -9.93 0.78
CA ARG A 29 18.55 -11.14 0.37
C ARG A 29 19.06 -11.05 -1.08
N PHE A 30 18.28 -10.44 -1.98
CA PHE A 30 18.71 -10.21 -3.35
C PHE A 30 19.88 -9.21 -3.40
N ALA A 31 19.79 -8.10 -2.66
CA ALA A 31 20.88 -7.12 -2.58
C ALA A 31 22.19 -7.73 -2.08
N LEU A 32 22.12 -8.63 -1.07
CA LEU A 32 23.30 -9.35 -0.56
C LEU A 32 23.91 -10.30 -1.60
N LYS A 33 23.10 -10.89 -2.49
CA LYS A 33 23.63 -11.72 -3.59
C LYS A 33 24.42 -10.90 -4.62
N LEU A 34 24.11 -9.61 -4.75
CA LEU A 34 24.79 -8.70 -5.69
C LEU A 34 26.04 -8.06 -5.09
N ASP A 35 26.31 -8.28 -3.80
CA ASP A 35 27.51 -7.71 -3.15
C ASP A 35 28.79 -8.19 -3.88
N GLY A 36 29.58 -7.22 -4.37
CA GLY A 36 30.76 -7.47 -5.18
C GLY A 36 30.51 -7.82 -6.65
N CYS A 37 29.28 -7.92 -7.11
CA CYS A 37 28.97 -8.11 -8.54
C CYS A 37 28.94 -6.77 -9.28
N PRO A 38 29.56 -6.69 -10.49
CA PRO A 38 29.41 -5.48 -11.31
C PRO A 38 27.97 -5.38 -11.82
N VAL A 39 27.23 -4.40 -11.31
CA VAL A 39 25.88 -4.10 -11.78
C VAL A 39 25.97 -2.95 -12.78
N ASP A 40 25.34 -3.10 -13.94
CA ASP A 40 25.29 -2.03 -14.94
C ASP A 40 24.45 -0.86 -14.41
N ALA A 41 25.13 0.25 -14.10
CA ALA A 41 24.50 1.47 -13.59
C ALA A 41 23.50 2.07 -14.60
N THR A 42 23.74 1.87 -15.91
CA THR A 42 22.84 2.34 -16.96
C THR A 42 21.52 1.55 -16.94
N LEU A 43 21.62 0.22 -16.82
CA LEU A 43 20.45 -0.65 -16.70
C LEU A 43 19.64 -0.32 -15.44
N LEU A 44 20.29 -0.11 -14.30
CA LEU A 44 19.61 0.32 -13.08
C LEU A 44 18.85 1.64 -13.26
N ALA A 45 19.47 2.62 -13.92
CA ALA A 45 18.81 3.92 -14.18
C ALA A 45 17.62 3.77 -15.12
N GLN A 46 17.76 3.00 -16.21
CA GLN A 46 16.73 2.79 -17.20
C GLN A 46 15.50 2.04 -16.67
N THR A 47 15.70 1.13 -15.71
CA THR A 47 14.60 0.38 -15.10
C THR A 47 13.82 1.18 -14.06
N ARG A 48 14.26 2.38 -13.69
CA ARG A 48 13.59 3.24 -12.70
C ARG A 48 13.39 2.57 -11.33
N LEU A 49 14.25 1.62 -10.95
CA LEU A 49 14.12 0.85 -9.70
C LEU A 49 13.97 1.76 -8.47
N LYS A 50 14.84 2.78 -8.38
CA LYS A 50 14.81 3.71 -7.23
C LYS A 50 13.47 4.43 -7.14
N GLU A 51 12.93 4.88 -8.26
CA GLU A 51 11.64 5.58 -8.31
C GLU A 51 10.48 4.67 -7.85
N MET A 52 10.51 3.40 -8.26
CA MET A 52 9.51 2.42 -7.81
C MET A 52 9.60 2.16 -6.30
N ALA A 53 10.81 1.99 -5.78
CA ALA A 53 11.02 1.79 -4.35
C ALA A 53 10.57 3.01 -3.53
N ASP A 54 10.91 4.23 -3.97
CA ASP A 54 10.47 5.46 -3.32
C ASP A 54 8.93 5.58 -3.35
N ALA A 55 8.27 5.21 -4.47
CA ALA A 55 6.81 5.22 -4.59
C ALA A 55 6.14 4.25 -3.60
N VAL A 56 6.64 3.02 -3.46
CA VAL A 56 6.12 2.03 -2.49
C VAL A 56 6.30 2.52 -1.05
N LEU A 57 7.45 3.12 -0.72
CA LEU A 57 7.70 3.69 0.61
C LEU A 57 6.75 4.87 0.91
N GLU A 58 6.50 5.74 -0.09
CA GLU A 58 5.53 6.83 0.02
C GLU A 58 4.10 6.30 0.23
N MET A 59 3.71 5.23 -0.48
CA MET A 59 2.42 4.58 -0.30
C MET A 59 2.27 4.05 1.13
N LEU A 60 3.28 3.37 1.65
CA LEU A 60 3.25 2.82 3.02
C LEU A 60 3.13 3.92 4.08
N ASP A 61 3.87 5.04 3.93
CA ASP A 61 3.75 6.19 4.85
C ASP A 61 2.38 6.87 4.73
N THR A 62 1.82 6.97 3.51
CA THR A 62 0.47 7.49 3.28
C THR A 62 -0.59 6.60 3.96
N ALA A 63 -0.48 5.27 3.87
CA ALA A 63 -1.37 4.33 4.56
C ALA A 63 -1.29 4.50 6.09
N ARG A 64 -0.07 4.60 6.63
CA ARG A 64 0.15 4.88 8.05
C ARG A 64 -0.51 6.19 8.49
N GLN A 65 -0.35 7.27 7.70
CA GLN A 65 -0.98 8.55 7.98
C GLN A 65 -2.50 8.45 7.90
N ALA A 66 -3.07 7.83 6.85
CA ALA A 66 -4.50 7.64 6.68
C ALA A 66 -5.13 6.93 7.90
N LEU A 67 -4.49 5.89 8.41
CA LEU A 67 -4.96 5.17 9.59
C LEU A 67 -4.86 6.03 10.86
N THR A 68 -3.75 6.72 11.08
CA THR A 68 -3.51 7.48 12.33
C THR A 68 -4.31 8.76 12.43
N THR A 69 -4.65 9.39 11.29
CA THR A 69 -5.45 10.62 11.23
C THR A 69 -6.91 10.36 10.84
N GLU A 70 -7.29 9.09 10.63
CA GLU A 70 -8.62 8.69 10.14
C GLU A 70 -9.02 9.45 8.86
N ASP A 71 -8.03 9.66 7.96
CA ASP A 71 -8.19 10.45 6.74
C ASP A 71 -8.53 9.54 5.55
N ARG A 72 -9.82 9.50 5.21
CA ARG A 72 -10.31 8.71 4.08
C ARG A 72 -9.71 9.14 2.75
N ALA A 73 -9.53 10.44 2.52
CA ALA A 73 -9.00 10.92 1.24
C ALA A 73 -7.57 10.45 0.99
N LYS A 74 -6.76 10.35 2.07
CA LYS A 74 -5.43 9.73 1.98
C LYS A 74 -5.50 8.24 1.65
N ALA A 75 -6.43 7.50 2.27
CA ALA A 75 -6.61 6.09 1.95
C ALA A 75 -7.02 5.91 0.48
N ASP A 76 -8.00 6.68 -0.01
CA ASP A 76 -8.45 6.62 -1.40
C ASP A 76 -7.33 7.00 -2.40
N SER A 77 -6.41 7.91 -2.05
CA SER A 77 -5.28 8.30 -2.91
C SER A 77 -4.28 7.17 -3.17
N LEU A 78 -4.28 6.11 -2.37
CA LEU A 78 -3.36 4.98 -2.52
C LEU A 78 -3.62 4.19 -3.82
N PHE A 79 -4.88 4.10 -4.25
CA PHE A 79 -5.24 3.42 -5.50
C PHE A 79 -4.67 4.13 -6.75
N GLU A 80 -4.57 5.47 -6.72
CA GLU A 80 -3.93 6.22 -7.80
C GLU A 80 -2.41 6.09 -7.77
N LYS A 81 -1.80 6.05 -6.59
CA LYS A 81 -0.36 5.87 -6.42
C LYS A 81 0.12 4.51 -6.89
N ASP A 82 -0.68 3.47 -6.71
CA ASP A 82 -0.41 2.10 -7.15
C ASP A 82 -0.26 2.00 -8.67
N ASN A 83 -1.06 2.73 -9.44
CA ASN A 83 -0.93 2.78 -10.90
C ASN A 83 0.49 3.18 -11.38
N LYS A 84 1.19 4.03 -10.60
CA LYS A 84 2.56 4.40 -10.91
C LYS A 84 3.54 3.25 -10.69
N VAL A 85 3.33 2.46 -9.65
CA VAL A 85 4.13 1.25 -9.35
C VAL A 85 3.97 0.24 -10.48
N ASP A 86 2.74 0.01 -10.93
CA ASP A 86 2.40 -0.88 -12.04
C ASP A 86 3.04 -0.42 -13.36
N GLU A 87 2.95 0.88 -13.67
CA GLU A 87 3.58 1.46 -14.87
C GLU A 87 5.08 1.19 -14.89
N ILE A 88 5.77 1.43 -13.77
CA ILE A 88 7.22 1.21 -13.67
C ILE A 88 7.55 -0.29 -13.80
N ASN A 89 6.77 -1.17 -13.17
CA ASN A 89 6.93 -2.62 -13.27
C ASN A 89 6.81 -3.10 -14.72
N ALA A 90 5.82 -2.60 -15.46
CA ALA A 90 5.63 -2.91 -16.88
C ALA A 90 6.78 -2.36 -17.75
N ALA A 91 7.20 -1.11 -17.54
CA ALA A 91 8.30 -0.49 -18.25
C ALA A 91 9.63 -1.21 -18.01
N ALA A 92 9.92 -1.58 -16.76
CA ALA A 92 11.12 -2.34 -16.37
C ALA A 92 11.17 -3.71 -17.08
N THR A 93 10.03 -4.38 -17.25
CA THR A 93 9.95 -5.66 -17.97
C THR A 93 10.43 -5.51 -19.42
N ASN A 94 9.96 -4.47 -20.11
CA ASN A 94 10.36 -4.20 -21.49
C ASN A 94 11.84 -3.83 -21.59
N THR A 95 12.34 -3.02 -20.64
CA THR A 95 13.75 -2.63 -20.58
C THR A 95 14.66 -3.85 -20.38
N LEU A 96 14.29 -4.75 -19.45
CA LEU A 96 15.06 -5.97 -19.20
C LEU A 96 15.02 -6.94 -20.38
N ALA A 97 13.89 -7.07 -21.07
CA ALA A 97 13.75 -7.90 -22.27
C ALA A 97 14.67 -7.39 -23.39
N ALA A 98 14.64 -6.09 -23.68
CA ALA A 98 15.53 -5.47 -24.67
C ALA A 98 17.03 -5.61 -24.31
N HIS A 99 17.35 -5.52 -23.01
CA HIS A 99 18.72 -5.73 -22.56
C HIS A 99 19.18 -7.18 -22.79
N ILE A 100 18.34 -8.18 -22.53
CA ILE A 100 18.65 -9.59 -22.80
C ILE A 100 18.87 -9.85 -24.31
N GLU A 101 18.08 -9.22 -25.18
CA GLU A 101 18.25 -9.35 -26.64
C GLU A 101 19.65 -8.90 -27.09
N SER A 102 20.19 -7.83 -26.50
CA SER A 102 21.52 -7.30 -26.81
C SER A 102 22.65 -7.94 -26.00
N HIS A 103 22.35 -8.52 -24.84
CA HIS A 103 23.29 -9.13 -23.92
C HIS A 103 22.75 -10.47 -23.37
N PRO A 104 22.69 -11.54 -24.19
CA PRO A 104 22.08 -12.82 -23.78
C PRO A 104 22.74 -13.45 -22.55
N GLU A 105 24.02 -13.19 -22.31
CA GLU A 105 24.75 -13.64 -21.12
C GLU A 105 24.22 -13.08 -19.81
N SER A 106 23.50 -11.93 -19.86
CA SER A 106 22.90 -11.29 -18.70
C SER A 106 21.53 -11.86 -18.32
N ALA A 107 20.99 -12.81 -19.08
CA ALA A 107 19.62 -13.30 -18.92
C ALA A 107 19.31 -13.77 -17.50
N ALA A 108 20.19 -14.53 -16.87
CA ALA A 108 19.99 -15.03 -15.50
C ALA A 108 19.89 -13.88 -14.49
N PHE A 109 20.77 -12.86 -14.61
CA PHE A 109 20.70 -11.65 -13.79
C PHE A 109 19.39 -10.88 -14.01
N CYS A 110 19.01 -10.65 -15.27
CA CYS A 110 17.80 -9.90 -15.60
C CYS A 110 16.52 -10.58 -15.09
N LEU A 111 16.45 -11.92 -15.12
CA LEU A 111 15.34 -12.68 -14.56
C LEU A 111 15.26 -12.56 -13.03
N ASP A 112 16.39 -12.68 -12.34
CA ASP A 112 16.46 -12.46 -10.90
C ASP A 112 16.10 -11.01 -10.55
N PHE A 113 16.59 -10.05 -11.34
CA PHE A 113 16.33 -8.62 -11.16
C PHE A 113 14.87 -8.26 -11.43
N LYS A 114 14.20 -8.87 -12.42
CA LYS A 114 12.76 -8.75 -12.60
C LYS A 114 11.98 -9.19 -11.35
N GLY A 115 12.48 -10.18 -10.62
CA GLY A 115 11.90 -10.60 -9.36
C GLY A 115 11.87 -9.50 -8.28
N VAL A 116 12.76 -8.51 -8.35
CA VAL A 116 12.74 -7.33 -7.45
C VAL A 116 11.52 -6.46 -7.73
N PHE A 117 11.27 -6.15 -9.01
CA PHE A 117 10.10 -5.35 -9.43
C PHE A 117 8.78 -6.03 -9.06
N LEU A 118 8.69 -7.35 -9.25
CA LEU A 118 7.50 -8.12 -8.89
C LEU A 118 7.23 -8.07 -7.38
N ARG A 119 8.26 -8.04 -6.53
CA ARG A 119 8.08 -7.92 -5.08
C ARG A 119 7.67 -6.53 -4.65
N LEU A 120 8.17 -5.49 -5.33
CA LEU A 120 7.74 -4.10 -5.09
C LEU A 120 6.29 -3.88 -5.51
N GLU A 121 5.90 -4.39 -6.67
CA GLU A 121 4.50 -4.35 -7.13
C GLU A 121 3.57 -5.07 -6.14
N ARG A 122 3.90 -6.29 -5.73
CA ARG A 122 3.10 -6.98 -4.70
C ARG A 122 3.06 -6.26 -3.36
N ALA A 123 4.12 -5.54 -2.98
CA ALA A 123 4.06 -4.68 -1.80
C ALA A 123 3.06 -3.54 -1.99
N GLY A 124 2.99 -2.93 -3.18
CA GLY A 124 1.95 -1.96 -3.56
C GLY A 124 0.55 -2.55 -3.42
N ASP A 125 0.29 -3.74 -4.00
CA ASP A 125 -0.98 -4.45 -3.88
C ASP A 125 -1.39 -4.66 -2.41
N HIS A 126 -0.46 -5.07 -1.54
CA HIS A 126 -0.76 -5.24 -0.11
C HIS A 126 -1.02 -3.89 0.58
N ILE A 127 -0.40 -2.79 0.13
CA ILE A 127 -0.71 -1.45 0.65
C ILE A 127 -2.09 -0.98 0.20
N THR A 128 -2.55 -1.32 -1.00
CA THR A 128 -3.94 -1.05 -1.41
C THR A 128 -4.95 -1.85 -0.61
N ASN A 129 -4.64 -3.10 -0.23
CA ASN A 129 -5.46 -3.86 0.72
C ASN A 129 -5.54 -3.16 2.09
N LEU A 130 -4.41 -2.58 2.58
CA LEU A 130 -4.45 -1.75 3.80
C LEU A 130 -5.42 -0.58 3.64
N ALA A 131 -5.41 0.10 2.47
CA ALA A 131 -6.32 1.21 2.19
C ALA A 131 -7.79 0.78 2.29
N GLU A 132 -8.16 -0.37 1.74
CA GLU A 132 -9.51 -0.92 1.83
C GLU A 132 -9.96 -1.15 3.28
N GLU A 133 -9.10 -1.74 4.10
CA GLU A 133 -9.40 -2.00 5.51
C GLU A 133 -9.46 -0.70 6.35
N ILE A 134 -8.62 0.29 6.02
CA ILE A 134 -8.66 1.63 6.63
C ILE A 134 -9.98 2.33 6.30
N VAL A 135 -10.40 2.33 5.04
CA VAL A 135 -11.68 2.89 4.60
C VAL A 135 -12.85 2.20 5.31
N PHE A 136 -12.83 0.86 5.38
CA PHE A 136 -13.85 0.08 6.07
C PHE A 136 -13.97 0.46 7.56
N TYR A 137 -12.84 0.70 8.23
CA TYR A 137 -12.81 1.15 9.62
C TYR A 137 -13.35 2.58 9.76
N ILE A 138 -12.88 3.52 8.94
CA ILE A 138 -13.28 4.95 8.99
C ILE A 138 -14.77 5.10 8.73
N ASP A 139 -15.34 4.42 7.76
CA ASP A 139 -16.78 4.46 7.47
C ASP A 139 -17.61 3.97 8.65
N ALA A 140 -17.11 3.03 9.43
CA ALA A 140 -17.78 2.57 10.64
C ALA A 140 -17.79 3.63 11.76
N VAL A 141 -16.71 4.41 11.90
CA VAL A 141 -16.60 5.51 12.87
C VAL A 141 -17.59 6.63 12.49
N VAL A 142 -17.66 7.01 11.21
CA VAL A 142 -18.59 8.03 10.71
C VAL A 142 -20.06 7.65 10.97
N LEU A 143 -20.44 6.39 10.72
CA LEU A 143 -21.79 5.88 10.98
C LEU A 143 -22.16 5.96 12.47
N LYS A 144 -21.22 5.70 13.38
CA LYS A 144 -21.46 5.83 14.84
C LYS A 144 -21.73 7.27 15.22
N HIS A 145 -20.87 8.19 14.82
CA HIS A 145 -21.05 9.61 15.13
C HIS A 145 -22.36 10.18 14.58
N SER A 146 -22.81 9.70 13.42
CA SER A 146 -24.10 10.08 12.84
C SER A 146 -25.28 9.51 13.64
N ALA A 147 -25.19 8.27 14.12
CA ALA A 147 -26.21 7.64 14.95
C ALA A 147 -26.30 8.30 16.34
N ASP A 148 -25.17 8.63 16.96
CA ASP A 148 -25.11 9.31 18.25
C ASP A 148 -25.73 10.73 18.18
N LYS A 149 -25.47 11.48 17.09
CA LYS A 149 -26.11 12.79 16.85
C LYS A 149 -27.63 12.66 16.64
N GLY A 150 -28.08 11.64 15.92
CA GLY A 150 -29.51 11.35 15.74
C GLY A 150 -30.22 11.03 17.06
N ASN A 151 -29.62 10.21 17.91
CA ASN A 151 -30.12 9.88 19.23
C ASN A 151 -30.16 11.10 20.16
N THR A 152 -29.16 11.98 20.11
CA THR A 152 -29.10 13.22 20.89
C THR A 152 -30.20 14.18 20.45
N ALA A 153 -30.46 14.35 19.14
CA ALA A 153 -31.49 15.19 18.60
C ALA A 153 -32.90 14.68 18.99
N GLN A 154 -33.13 13.36 18.92
CA GLN A 154 -34.41 12.76 19.37
C GLN A 154 -34.61 12.89 20.88
N ALA A 155 -33.58 12.76 21.70
CA ALA A 155 -33.67 12.96 23.14
C ALA A 155 -33.94 14.39 23.52
N VAL A 156 -33.42 15.38 22.81
CA VAL A 156 -33.72 16.81 22.99
C VAL A 156 -35.17 17.14 22.60
N MET A 157 -35.61 16.59 21.46
CA MET A 157 -37.02 16.80 21.03
C MET A 157 -38.03 16.18 22.03
N ARG A 158 -37.74 15.01 22.58
CA ARG A 158 -38.57 14.34 23.57
C ARG A 158 -38.71 15.15 24.87
N LYS A 159 -37.59 15.69 25.37
CA LYS A 159 -37.57 16.57 26.54
C LYS A 159 -38.33 17.87 26.32
N ALA A 160 -38.25 18.45 25.12
CA ALA A 160 -39.02 19.67 24.77
C ALA A 160 -40.54 19.43 24.72
N GLN A 161 -40.95 18.22 24.31
CA GLN A 161 -42.40 17.84 24.33
C GLN A 161 -42.91 17.56 25.73
N GLU A 162 -42.11 17.03 26.64
CA GLU A 162 -42.45 16.74 28.04
C GLU A 162 -42.54 18.02 28.91
N GLN A 163 -41.89 19.12 28.50
CA GLN A 163 -41.91 20.40 29.22
C GLN A 163 -42.92 21.40 28.68
N GLY A 164 -43.64 21.05 27.60
CA GLY A 164 -44.65 21.89 26.97
C GLY A 164 -46.12 21.51 27.31
N GLN A 165 -46.34 20.60 28.30
CA GLN A 165 -47.62 20.27 28.91
C GLN A 165 -47.67 20.77 30.35
#